data_465e0ade2454ca8ecb6198a8a24c5706
#
_entry.id   465e0ade2454ca8ecb6198a8a24c5706
#
_cell.length_a   1.000
_cell.length_b   1.000
_cell.length_c   1.000
_cell.angle_alpha   90.00
_cell.angle_beta   90.00
_cell.angle_gamma   90.00
#
_symmetry.space_group_name_H-M   'P 1'
#
loop_
_entity.id
_entity.type
_entity.pdbx_description
1 polymer ?
#
loop_
_entity_poly.entity_id
_entity_poly.type
_entity_poly.pdbx_seq_one_letter_code
_entity_poly.pdbx_strand_id
1 'polypeptide(L)'
;MIKVLDNVYDLVTLNMEQRFSERVALRFYDKETDEVTAVHYKDYARDIRRAVSYFQSTIPDIKGKKICLLNKNSYEYAVNTFGIILAGGVLVLLNQHKSWDELSYELGLVDPAAVLTDGDDYGTKEQLQAAYGSILRPMDGFRAYEPVAEMPRCIGHDDLMILMFTSGTTGRSKGVMLSERNFFSVMRAHVQIGERMMEYKHDPELVVSQYTVLPMFHLGAFICLFSWAHGGWALNISGDIRNFYKEIRRMPSQVMAVVPVIMNSLHKDVMRGRKERLGELWVPICSSAMFDPQVMLDMATNGMFVVQTYGATETCGDGIINYAQDAKHIGAVGQGNDYLDYKLEPDGELCIRGDSIMLGYYKDPEATAEVIDADGWFHTGDLARKDEDGYYFLTGRKKNLIILDSGENISPEELEGIVGKCEAVKECVVKEMGKKIGVVVYCDEDKQQQVRDFITEANRTLPLYKRMSAVEFSTEPLPRNGAGKLLRQ
;
A
#
# COMPACT_ATOMS: atom_id res chain seq x y z
N MET A 1 1.15 -25.12 -8.58
CA MET A 1 0.50 -24.34 -7.51
C MET A 1 1.50 -24.00 -6.41
N ILE A 2 1.56 -22.76 -6.04
CA ILE A 2 2.38 -22.28 -4.91
C ILE A 2 1.66 -22.68 -3.62
N LYS A 3 2.37 -23.37 -2.71
CA LYS A 3 1.79 -23.73 -1.41
C LYS A 3 1.68 -22.47 -0.55
N VAL A 4 0.48 -22.09 -0.17
CA VAL A 4 0.24 -21.04 0.82
C VAL A 4 0.57 -21.59 2.20
N LEU A 5 1.46 -20.90 2.91
CA LEU A 5 1.73 -21.11 4.32
C LEU A 5 0.84 -20.18 5.13
N ASP A 6 0.63 -20.48 6.40
CA ASP A 6 -0.30 -19.78 7.28
C ASP A 6 0.37 -19.09 8.48
N ASN A 7 1.72 -19.13 8.55
CA ASN A 7 2.46 -18.53 9.65
C ASN A 7 3.89 -18.11 9.25
N VAL A 8 4.44 -17.16 10.01
CA VAL A 8 5.79 -16.60 9.76
C VAL A 8 6.89 -17.63 10.03
N TYR A 9 6.71 -18.48 11.03
CA TYR A 9 7.69 -19.50 11.39
C TYR A 9 7.96 -20.44 10.21
N ASP A 10 6.91 -21.00 9.60
CA ASP A 10 7.04 -21.90 8.47
C ASP A 10 7.54 -21.16 7.21
N LEU A 11 7.16 -19.89 7.02
CA LEU A 11 7.67 -19.07 5.92
C LEU A 11 9.20 -18.97 5.96
N VAL A 12 9.77 -18.76 7.14
CA VAL A 12 11.24 -18.67 7.29
C VAL A 12 11.86 -20.06 7.27
N THR A 13 11.40 -20.99 8.10
CA THR A 13 12.09 -22.28 8.29
C THR A 13 11.89 -23.28 7.15
N LEU A 14 10.73 -23.27 6.47
CA LEU A 14 10.48 -24.20 5.36
C LEU A 14 10.81 -23.55 4.00
N ASN A 15 10.32 -22.31 3.75
CA ASN A 15 10.53 -21.70 2.44
C ASN A 15 11.92 -21.08 2.31
N MET A 16 12.33 -20.20 3.24
CA MET A 16 13.59 -19.47 3.10
C MET A 16 14.80 -20.36 3.38
N GLU A 17 14.78 -21.18 4.45
CA GLU A 17 15.94 -21.99 4.82
C GLU A 17 16.09 -23.28 4.01
N GLN A 18 14.97 -23.85 3.52
CA GLN A 18 14.98 -25.16 2.86
C GLN A 18 14.62 -25.07 1.39
N ARG A 19 13.35 -24.71 1.07
CA ARG A 19 12.80 -24.83 -0.27
C ARG A 19 13.47 -23.91 -1.29
N PHE A 20 13.74 -22.66 -0.90
CA PHE A 20 14.26 -21.61 -1.78
C PHE A 20 15.63 -21.09 -1.35
N SER A 21 16.33 -21.80 -0.47
CA SER A 21 17.60 -21.36 0.16
C SER A 21 18.62 -20.77 -0.81
N GLU A 22 18.77 -21.37 -1.98
CA GLU A 22 19.75 -20.96 -2.99
C GLU A 22 19.23 -19.87 -3.94
N ARG A 23 17.93 -19.49 -3.86
CA ARG A 23 17.39 -18.41 -4.69
C ARG A 23 17.75 -17.05 -4.09
N VAL A 24 17.85 -16.04 -4.96
CA VAL A 24 17.99 -14.65 -4.52
C VAL A 24 16.66 -14.19 -3.89
N ALA A 25 16.73 -13.72 -2.64
CA ALA A 25 15.61 -13.15 -1.91
C ALA A 25 15.48 -11.63 -2.12
N LEU A 26 16.62 -10.94 -1.99
CA LEU A 26 16.66 -9.48 -1.99
C LEU A 26 17.80 -8.98 -2.87
N ARG A 27 17.60 -7.83 -3.53
CA ARG A 27 18.66 -7.07 -4.19
C ARG A 27 18.60 -5.62 -3.78
N PHE A 28 19.78 -4.99 -3.71
CA PHE A 28 19.94 -3.57 -3.40
C PHE A 28 20.93 -2.98 -4.36
N TYR A 29 20.65 -1.78 -4.82
CA TYR A 29 21.55 -1.01 -5.65
C TYR A 29 22.29 0.03 -4.79
N ASP A 30 23.62 -0.01 -4.84
CA ASP A 30 24.47 1.03 -4.27
C ASP A 30 24.81 2.05 -5.37
N LYS A 31 24.35 3.27 -5.19
CA LYS A 31 24.59 4.35 -6.14
C LYS A 31 26.03 4.89 -6.14
N GLU A 32 26.77 4.70 -5.05
CA GLU A 32 28.14 5.20 -4.90
C GLU A 32 29.13 4.28 -5.61
N THR A 33 28.95 2.98 -5.46
CA THR A 33 29.80 1.96 -6.09
C THR A 33 29.28 1.51 -7.46
N ASP A 34 28.04 1.85 -7.83
CA ASP A 34 27.32 1.35 -9.02
C ASP A 34 27.15 -0.18 -9.03
N GLU A 35 27.12 -0.80 -7.86
CA GLU A 35 27.02 -2.24 -7.70
C GLU A 35 25.63 -2.68 -7.22
N VAL A 36 25.27 -3.92 -7.55
CA VAL A 36 24.07 -4.60 -7.04
C VAL A 36 24.50 -5.71 -6.09
N THR A 37 24.09 -5.59 -4.85
CA THR A 37 24.21 -6.65 -3.87
C THR A 37 23.01 -7.57 -3.95
N ALA A 38 23.25 -8.88 -4.10
CA ALA A 38 22.22 -9.92 -4.07
C ALA A 38 22.37 -10.77 -2.80
N VAL A 39 21.26 -10.94 -2.07
CA VAL A 39 21.22 -11.77 -0.86
C VAL A 39 20.34 -12.99 -1.13
N HIS A 40 20.88 -14.19 -0.88
CA HIS A 40 20.11 -15.43 -1.02
C HIS A 40 19.21 -15.68 0.19
N TYR A 41 18.15 -16.46 0.00
CA TYR A 41 17.23 -16.78 1.09
C TYR A 41 17.90 -17.40 2.30
N LYS A 42 18.89 -18.29 2.13
CA LYS A 42 19.68 -18.88 3.23
C LYS A 42 20.42 -17.82 4.07
N ASP A 43 21.00 -16.82 3.41
CA ASP A 43 21.73 -15.75 4.10
C ASP A 43 20.78 -14.79 4.78
N TYR A 44 19.65 -14.48 4.13
CA TYR A 44 18.59 -13.69 4.71
C TYR A 44 18.00 -14.36 5.96
N ALA A 45 17.66 -15.64 5.89
CA ALA A 45 17.16 -16.42 7.03
C ALA A 45 18.18 -16.51 8.17
N ARG A 46 19.48 -16.66 7.87
CA ARG A 46 20.55 -16.62 8.88
C ARG A 46 20.57 -15.28 9.62
N ASP A 47 20.44 -14.17 8.89
CA ASP A 47 20.43 -12.84 9.53
C ASP A 47 19.12 -12.57 10.29
N ILE A 48 17.99 -13.14 9.85
CA ILE A 48 16.75 -13.17 10.66
C ILE A 48 16.99 -13.90 11.99
N ARG A 49 17.66 -15.05 11.99
CA ARG A 49 18.02 -15.76 13.24
C ARG A 49 18.94 -14.92 14.15
N ARG A 50 19.87 -14.15 13.58
CA ARG A 50 20.69 -13.18 14.34
C ARG A 50 19.82 -12.09 14.96
N ALA A 51 18.86 -11.58 14.22
CA ALA A 51 17.93 -10.57 14.72
C ALA A 51 17.05 -11.13 15.86
N VAL A 52 16.59 -12.38 15.76
CA VAL A 52 15.89 -13.05 16.89
C VAL A 52 16.79 -13.09 18.12
N SER A 53 18.06 -13.54 18.00
CA SER A 53 19.03 -13.57 19.09
C SER A 53 19.25 -12.18 19.70
N TYR A 54 19.42 -11.18 18.85
CA TYR A 54 19.59 -9.77 19.24
C TYR A 54 18.41 -9.28 20.10
N PHE A 55 17.17 -9.44 19.61
CA PHE A 55 15.99 -8.95 20.32
C PHE A 55 15.74 -9.69 21.63
N GLN A 56 15.91 -11.00 21.66
CA GLN A 56 15.77 -11.79 22.90
C GLN A 56 16.83 -11.44 23.94
N SER A 57 18.04 -11.08 23.51
CA SER A 57 19.14 -10.72 24.41
C SER A 57 19.06 -9.29 24.94
N THR A 58 18.50 -8.35 24.14
CA THR A 58 18.53 -6.91 24.45
C THR A 58 17.22 -6.35 24.98
N ILE A 59 16.12 -7.07 24.80
CA ILE A 59 14.78 -6.67 25.26
C ILE A 59 14.23 -7.74 26.20
N PRO A 60 14.35 -7.53 27.52
CA PRO A 60 13.80 -8.47 28.50
C PRO A 60 12.31 -8.73 28.26
N ASP A 61 11.86 -9.98 28.41
CA ASP A 61 10.44 -10.36 28.26
C ASP A 61 9.79 -9.76 27.02
N ILE A 62 10.43 -9.93 25.86
CA ILE A 62 10.05 -9.30 24.59
C ILE A 62 8.61 -9.60 24.13
N LYS A 63 8.02 -10.73 24.58
CA LYS A 63 6.68 -11.14 24.12
C LYS A 63 5.65 -10.04 24.31
N GLY A 64 5.02 -9.61 23.20
CA GLY A 64 4.00 -8.56 23.15
C GLY A 64 4.52 -7.12 23.33
N LYS A 65 5.83 -6.93 23.54
CA LYS A 65 6.43 -5.58 23.57
C LYS A 65 6.49 -4.98 22.17
N LYS A 66 6.19 -3.69 22.09
CA LYS A 66 6.16 -2.95 20.83
C LYS A 66 7.57 -2.49 20.49
N ILE A 67 8.00 -2.79 19.28
CA ILE A 67 9.30 -2.42 18.73
C ILE A 67 9.05 -1.67 17.44
N CYS A 68 9.46 -0.39 17.42
CA CYS A 68 9.23 0.49 16.30
C CYS A 68 10.34 0.41 15.27
N LEU A 69 9.98 0.37 14.00
CA LEU A 69 10.88 0.64 12.86
C LEU A 69 10.60 2.05 12.33
N LEU A 70 11.61 2.92 12.40
CA LEU A 70 11.59 4.30 11.91
C LEU A 70 12.75 4.49 10.94
N ASN A 71 12.56 4.02 9.70
CA ASN A 71 13.63 3.94 8.71
C ASN A 71 13.10 3.89 7.29
N LYS A 72 13.96 4.25 6.31
CA LYS A 72 13.73 3.98 4.88
C LYS A 72 13.82 2.49 4.57
N ASN A 73 13.34 2.11 3.38
CA ASN A 73 13.48 0.74 2.86
C ASN A 73 14.96 0.33 2.85
N SER A 74 15.29 -0.80 3.46
CA SER A 74 16.65 -1.34 3.52
C SER A 74 16.65 -2.84 3.78
N TYR A 75 17.83 -3.47 3.69
CA TYR A 75 18.02 -4.86 4.08
C TYR A 75 17.72 -5.07 5.56
N GLU A 76 18.23 -4.18 6.40
CA GLU A 76 18.06 -4.22 7.84
C GLU A 76 16.57 -4.08 8.22
N TYR A 77 15.80 -3.29 7.45
CA TYR A 77 14.34 -3.19 7.63
C TYR A 77 13.69 -4.57 7.43
N ALA A 78 14.04 -5.25 6.35
CA ALA A 78 13.51 -6.58 6.04
C ALA A 78 13.91 -7.62 7.10
N VAL A 79 15.18 -7.64 7.52
CA VAL A 79 15.67 -8.57 8.56
C VAL A 79 14.98 -8.33 9.89
N ASN A 80 14.94 -7.08 10.37
CA ASN A 80 14.34 -6.74 11.66
C ASN A 80 12.84 -7.00 11.68
N THR A 81 12.13 -6.87 10.56
CA THR A 81 10.71 -7.24 10.43
C THR A 81 10.47 -8.66 10.94
N PHE A 82 11.13 -9.64 10.36
CA PHE A 82 10.98 -11.04 10.76
C PHE A 82 11.59 -11.34 12.13
N GLY A 83 12.74 -10.71 12.43
CA GLY A 83 13.41 -10.87 13.71
C GLY A 83 12.57 -10.47 14.92
N ILE A 84 11.90 -9.31 14.85
CA ILE A 84 10.99 -8.81 15.89
C ILE A 84 9.81 -9.76 16.09
N ILE A 85 9.15 -10.15 15.00
CA ILE A 85 7.96 -11.00 15.03
C ILE A 85 8.32 -12.38 15.61
N LEU A 86 9.36 -13.03 15.10
CA LEU A 86 9.77 -14.35 15.53
C LEU A 86 10.32 -14.38 16.98
N ALA A 87 10.91 -13.27 17.45
CA ALA A 87 11.28 -13.12 18.84
C ALA A 87 10.08 -12.95 19.78
N GLY A 88 8.87 -12.74 19.24
CA GLY A 88 7.63 -12.56 20.00
C GLY A 88 7.25 -11.10 20.26
N GLY A 89 7.97 -10.14 19.66
CA GLY A 89 7.65 -8.70 19.73
C GLY A 89 6.50 -8.32 18.79
N VAL A 90 5.85 -7.20 19.09
CA VAL A 90 4.90 -6.54 18.19
C VAL A 90 5.66 -5.54 17.33
N LEU A 91 5.62 -5.74 16.02
CA LEU A 91 6.25 -4.83 15.07
C LEU A 91 5.40 -3.58 14.89
N VAL A 92 5.99 -2.40 15.05
CA VAL A 92 5.33 -1.11 14.82
C VAL A 92 6.00 -0.39 13.67
N LEU A 93 5.25 -0.08 12.62
CA LEU A 93 5.76 0.59 11.44
C LEU A 93 5.45 2.09 11.51
N LEU A 94 6.48 2.92 11.54
CA LEU A 94 6.38 4.37 11.64
C LEU A 94 6.86 5.05 10.36
N ASN A 95 6.19 6.13 9.99
CA ASN A 95 6.59 6.97 8.87
C ASN A 95 7.64 8.00 9.33
N GLN A 96 8.85 7.88 8.83
CA GLN A 96 9.97 8.76 9.15
C GLN A 96 9.79 10.21 8.66
N HIS A 97 8.86 10.46 7.74
CA HIS A 97 8.60 11.79 7.18
C HIS A 97 7.50 12.57 7.92
N LYS A 98 6.97 12.03 9.01
CA LYS A 98 6.01 12.74 9.86
C LYS A 98 6.65 13.86 10.64
N SER A 99 5.84 14.89 10.94
CA SER A 99 6.22 15.93 11.90
C SER A 99 6.46 15.34 13.28
N TRP A 100 7.21 16.07 14.13
CA TRP A 100 7.44 15.62 15.50
C TRP A 100 6.13 15.47 16.30
N ASP A 101 5.17 16.36 16.09
CA ASP A 101 3.87 16.30 16.77
C ASP A 101 3.11 15.00 16.45
N GLU A 102 3.12 14.58 15.18
CA GLU A 102 2.50 13.30 14.77
C GLU A 102 3.29 12.10 15.29
N LEU A 103 4.62 12.12 15.12
CA LEU A 103 5.49 11.02 15.52
C LEU A 103 5.50 10.83 17.04
N SER A 104 5.58 11.92 17.81
CA SER A 104 5.55 11.88 19.28
C SER A 104 4.21 11.37 19.81
N TYR A 105 3.09 11.72 19.14
CA TYR A 105 1.78 11.16 19.47
C TYR A 105 1.74 9.65 19.27
N GLU A 106 2.22 9.16 18.13
CA GLU A 106 2.24 7.72 17.82
C GLU A 106 3.15 6.95 18.79
N LEU A 107 4.36 7.45 19.04
CA LEU A 107 5.29 6.86 20.00
C LEU A 107 4.73 6.87 21.43
N GLY A 108 4.08 7.95 21.85
CA GLY A 108 3.43 8.04 23.17
C GLY A 108 2.25 7.09 23.31
N LEU A 109 1.46 6.90 22.22
CA LEU A 109 0.35 5.93 22.21
C LEU A 109 0.86 4.48 22.34
N VAL A 110 1.93 4.15 21.62
CA VAL A 110 2.51 2.79 21.55
C VAL A 110 3.29 2.44 22.80
N ASP A 111 4.01 3.40 23.40
CA ASP A 111 4.95 3.17 24.51
C ASP A 111 5.96 2.05 24.18
N PRO A 112 6.91 2.30 23.23
CA PRO A 112 7.75 1.25 22.68
C PRO A 112 8.85 0.81 23.63
N ALA A 113 9.22 -0.47 23.58
CA ALA A 113 10.39 -1.00 24.28
C ALA A 113 11.71 -0.70 23.57
N ALA A 114 11.65 -0.48 22.25
CA ALA A 114 12.77 -0.03 21.42
C ALA A 114 12.28 0.69 20.18
N VAL A 115 13.11 1.61 19.67
CA VAL A 115 12.93 2.26 18.37
C VAL A 115 14.20 2.05 17.56
N LEU A 116 14.08 1.34 16.43
CA LEU A 116 15.19 1.10 15.52
C LEU A 116 15.22 2.21 14.46
N THR A 117 16.41 2.78 14.27
CA THR A 117 16.65 3.84 13.29
C THR A 117 18.03 3.70 12.65
N ASP A 118 18.18 4.16 11.41
CA ASP A 118 19.48 4.22 10.70
C ASP A 118 20.36 5.41 11.18
N GLY A 119 19.80 6.27 12.02
CA GLY A 119 20.47 7.46 12.50
C GLY A 119 20.46 8.63 11.52
N ASP A 120 19.84 8.49 10.35
CA ASP A 120 19.62 9.59 9.40
C ASP A 120 18.71 10.64 10.04
N ASP A 121 18.85 11.89 9.58
CA ASP A 121 17.98 12.97 10.01
C ASP A 121 16.81 13.15 9.04
N TYR A 122 15.63 12.83 9.52
CA TYR A 122 14.36 13.04 8.82
C TYR A 122 13.61 14.29 9.30
N GLY A 123 14.31 15.21 9.99
CA GLY A 123 13.75 16.44 10.55
C GLY A 123 13.25 16.32 12.00
N THR A 124 13.42 15.14 12.63
CA THR A 124 12.96 14.87 14.01
C THR A 124 14.03 14.24 14.90
N LYS A 125 15.27 14.14 14.42
CA LYS A 125 16.36 13.40 15.07
C LYS A 125 16.69 13.91 16.48
N GLU A 126 16.79 15.21 16.65
CA GLU A 126 17.13 15.82 17.96
C GLU A 126 16.03 15.56 18.99
N GLN A 127 14.77 15.76 18.61
CA GLN A 127 13.62 15.51 19.49
C GLN A 127 13.51 14.02 19.84
N LEU A 128 13.69 13.14 18.84
CA LEU A 128 13.68 11.69 19.03
C LEU A 128 14.80 11.26 20.00
N GLN A 129 16.02 11.78 19.83
CA GLN A 129 17.13 11.49 20.71
C GLN A 129 16.88 11.99 22.14
N ALA A 130 16.30 13.19 22.29
CA ALA A 130 16.00 13.78 23.60
C ALA A 130 14.91 12.98 24.35
N ALA A 131 13.86 12.55 23.65
CA ALA A 131 12.71 11.89 24.27
C ALA A 131 12.90 10.38 24.45
N TYR A 132 13.58 9.70 23.51
CA TYR A 132 13.65 8.24 23.41
C TYR A 132 15.10 7.70 23.34
N GLY A 133 16.13 8.51 23.56
CA GLY A 133 17.53 8.14 23.35
C GLY A 133 17.97 6.87 24.07
N SER A 134 17.41 6.55 25.25
CA SER A 134 17.71 5.32 26.01
C SER A 134 17.23 4.04 25.33
N ILE A 135 16.22 4.12 24.49
CA ILE A 135 15.64 2.98 23.77
C ILE A 135 15.89 3.00 22.26
N LEU A 136 16.61 3.99 21.75
CA LEU A 136 17.06 3.99 20.36
C LEU A 136 18.06 2.86 20.13
N ARG A 137 17.92 2.17 19.00
CA ARG A 137 18.78 1.06 18.59
C ARG A 137 19.15 1.20 17.12
N PRO A 138 20.38 0.81 16.74
CA PRO A 138 20.79 0.80 15.34
C PRO A 138 20.08 -0.34 14.58
N MET A 139 19.77 -0.09 13.31
CA MET A 139 19.11 -1.08 12.44
C MET A 139 19.97 -2.32 12.21
N ASP A 140 21.28 -2.21 12.21
CA ASP A 140 22.25 -3.28 11.97
C ASP A 140 22.73 -4.01 13.25
N GLY A 141 22.16 -3.67 14.40
CA GLY A 141 22.56 -4.20 15.70
C GLY A 141 22.58 -5.73 15.78
N PHE A 142 21.74 -6.40 14.98
CA PHE A 142 21.70 -7.87 14.90
C PHE A 142 23.01 -8.50 14.38
N ARG A 143 23.83 -7.75 13.61
CA ARG A 143 25.06 -8.28 12.99
C ARG A 143 26.11 -8.72 14.01
N ALA A 144 26.04 -8.20 15.23
CA ALA A 144 26.93 -8.54 16.33
C ALA A 144 26.54 -9.83 17.08
N TYR A 145 25.46 -10.49 16.68
CA TYR A 145 24.91 -11.65 17.38
C TYR A 145 25.05 -12.93 16.55
N GLU A 146 25.23 -14.05 17.23
CA GLU A 146 25.16 -15.35 16.58
C GLU A 146 23.71 -15.75 16.32
N PRO A 147 23.43 -16.47 15.22
CA PRO A 147 22.11 -16.96 14.93
C PRO A 147 21.59 -17.90 16.03
N VAL A 148 20.32 -17.77 16.42
CA VAL A 148 19.69 -18.78 17.32
C VAL A 148 19.75 -20.17 16.68
N ALA A 149 20.13 -21.18 17.44
CA ALA A 149 20.18 -22.56 16.94
C ALA A 149 18.79 -23.10 16.61
N GLU A 150 17.82 -22.80 17.47
CA GLU A 150 16.42 -23.19 17.31
C GLU A 150 15.53 -21.94 17.18
N MET A 151 14.72 -21.89 16.11
CA MET A 151 13.79 -20.79 15.88
C MET A 151 12.62 -20.90 16.87
N PRO A 152 12.32 -19.83 17.64
CA PRO A 152 11.22 -19.89 18.60
C PRO A 152 9.84 -19.77 17.89
N ARG A 153 8.82 -20.37 18.51
CA ARG A 153 7.40 -20.17 18.16
C ARG A 153 6.74 -19.32 19.25
N CYS A 154 6.89 -18.01 19.16
CA CYS A 154 6.46 -17.09 20.21
C CYS A 154 5.10 -16.44 19.95
N ILE A 155 4.63 -16.45 18.70
CA ILE A 155 3.41 -15.77 18.26
C ILE A 155 2.30 -16.78 17.96
N GLY A 156 1.07 -16.48 18.39
CA GLY A 156 -0.14 -17.22 18.02
C GLY A 156 -0.87 -16.52 16.88
N HIS A 157 -1.70 -17.27 16.16
CA HIS A 157 -2.42 -16.77 14.99
C HIS A 157 -3.25 -15.51 15.24
N ASP A 158 -3.83 -15.38 16.45
CA ASP A 158 -4.69 -14.25 16.82
C ASP A 158 -3.96 -13.19 17.66
N ASP A 159 -2.67 -13.41 17.97
CA ASP A 159 -1.87 -12.42 18.69
C ASP A 159 -1.63 -11.19 17.80
N LEU A 160 -1.58 -10.01 18.44
CA LEU A 160 -1.16 -8.79 17.76
C LEU A 160 0.28 -8.94 17.24
N MET A 161 0.44 -8.95 15.95
CA MET A 161 1.73 -9.12 15.26
C MET A 161 2.30 -7.78 14.79
N ILE A 162 1.45 -6.96 14.16
CA ILE A 162 1.85 -5.71 13.52
C ILE A 162 0.90 -4.59 13.91
N LEU A 163 1.46 -3.41 14.15
CA LEU A 163 0.72 -2.17 14.36
C LEU A 163 1.14 -1.16 13.30
N MET A 164 0.19 -0.68 12.52
CA MET A 164 0.41 0.31 11.46
C MET A 164 -0.46 1.52 11.67
N PHE A 165 0.07 2.72 11.40
CA PHE A 165 -0.68 3.95 11.56
C PHE A 165 -1.26 4.43 10.23
N THR A 166 -2.56 4.75 10.25
CA THR A 166 -3.27 5.37 9.14
C THR A 166 -3.63 6.81 9.46
N SER A 167 -3.67 7.67 8.45
CA SER A 167 -4.18 9.03 8.62
C SER A 167 -5.70 8.96 8.90
N GLY A 168 -6.07 9.10 10.17
CA GLY A 168 -7.48 9.13 10.57
C GLY A 168 -8.25 10.27 9.91
N THR A 169 -9.55 10.07 9.73
CA THR A 169 -10.46 11.09 9.19
C THR A 169 -10.70 12.26 10.16
N THR A 170 -10.36 12.07 11.44
CA THR A 170 -10.52 13.01 12.56
C THR A 170 -9.26 13.83 12.83
N GLY A 171 -8.24 13.75 11.99
CA GLY A 171 -7.01 14.53 12.08
C GLY A 171 -5.86 13.86 12.87
N ARG A 172 -6.11 12.82 13.68
CA ARG A 172 -5.05 12.06 14.36
C ARG A 172 -4.92 10.65 13.78
N SER A 173 -3.70 10.14 13.73
CA SER A 173 -3.41 8.78 13.28
C SER A 173 -4.09 7.74 14.17
N LYS A 174 -4.68 6.71 13.55
CA LYS A 174 -5.20 5.51 14.24
C LYS A 174 -4.26 4.35 14.02
N GLY A 175 -3.97 3.59 15.08
CA GLY A 175 -3.12 2.39 15.01
C GLY A 175 -3.95 1.16 14.65
N VAL A 176 -3.81 0.64 13.44
CA VAL A 176 -4.47 -0.58 12.97
C VAL A 176 -3.74 -1.79 13.50
N MET A 177 -4.44 -2.67 14.21
CA MET A 177 -3.91 -3.90 14.80
C MET A 177 -4.10 -5.09 13.86
N LEU A 178 -3.01 -5.73 13.44
CA LEU A 178 -3.02 -6.88 12.55
C LEU A 178 -2.40 -8.11 13.24
N SER A 179 -3.10 -9.24 13.17
CA SER A 179 -2.62 -10.54 13.63
C SER A 179 -1.91 -11.31 12.53
N GLU A 180 -1.26 -12.41 12.89
CA GLU A 180 -0.71 -13.37 11.93
C GLU A 180 -1.82 -13.92 11.03
N ARG A 181 -3.01 -14.25 11.58
CA ARG A 181 -4.19 -14.71 10.82
C ARG A 181 -4.58 -13.71 9.76
N ASN A 182 -4.73 -12.41 10.11
CA ASN A 182 -5.08 -11.38 9.12
C ASN A 182 -4.08 -11.35 7.97
N PHE A 183 -2.78 -11.37 8.31
CA PHE A 183 -1.71 -11.24 7.35
C PHE A 183 -1.63 -12.43 6.39
N PHE A 184 -1.73 -13.65 6.93
CA PHE A 184 -1.64 -14.85 6.11
C PHE A 184 -2.92 -15.17 5.33
N SER A 185 -4.08 -14.64 5.74
CA SER A 185 -5.31 -14.79 4.96
C SER A 185 -5.19 -14.14 3.57
N VAL A 186 -4.54 -12.96 3.49
CA VAL A 186 -4.33 -12.26 2.20
C VAL A 186 -3.21 -12.85 1.35
N MET A 187 -2.36 -13.73 1.90
CA MET A 187 -1.35 -14.41 1.10
C MET A 187 -1.95 -15.27 -0.02
N ARG A 188 -3.20 -15.74 0.14
CA ARG A 188 -3.94 -16.44 -0.92
C ARG A 188 -4.11 -15.55 -2.15
N ALA A 189 -4.48 -14.28 -1.96
CA ALA A 189 -4.62 -13.30 -3.04
C ALA A 189 -3.28 -13.08 -3.78
N HIS A 190 -2.20 -12.89 -3.02
CA HIS A 190 -0.88 -12.70 -3.61
C HIS A 190 -0.36 -13.93 -4.38
N VAL A 191 -0.66 -15.13 -3.89
CA VAL A 191 -0.36 -16.36 -4.64
C VAL A 191 -1.16 -16.43 -5.93
N GLN A 192 -2.44 -16.03 -5.90
CA GLN A 192 -3.27 -15.96 -7.12
C GLN A 192 -2.69 -14.95 -8.13
N ILE A 193 -2.18 -13.80 -7.71
CA ILE A 193 -1.48 -12.88 -8.64
C ILE A 193 -0.34 -13.61 -9.36
N GLY A 194 0.46 -14.36 -8.61
CA GLY A 194 1.54 -15.17 -9.17
C GLY A 194 1.06 -16.23 -10.16
N GLU A 195 0.00 -16.96 -9.82
CA GLU A 195 -0.58 -17.97 -10.71
C GLU A 195 -1.16 -17.34 -12.00
N ARG A 196 -1.81 -16.17 -11.89
CA ARG A 196 -2.27 -15.41 -13.06
C ARG A 196 -1.13 -14.92 -13.95
N MET A 197 0.00 -14.51 -13.35
CA MET A 197 1.20 -14.18 -14.12
C MET A 197 1.77 -15.38 -14.86
N MET A 198 1.81 -16.57 -14.24
CA MET A 198 2.24 -17.84 -14.88
C MET A 198 1.30 -18.20 -16.05
N GLU A 199 0.00 -18.07 -15.85
CA GLU A 199 -1.00 -18.28 -16.91
C GLU A 199 -0.80 -17.30 -18.08
N TYR A 200 -0.65 -16.02 -17.80
CA TYR A 200 -0.46 -14.98 -18.80
C TYR A 200 0.81 -15.20 -19.66
N LYS A 201 1.88 -15.70 -19.05
CA LYS A 201 3.15 -16.01 -19.73
C LYS A 201 3.19 -17.43 -20.30
N HIS A 202 2.20 -18.27 -20.02
CA HIS A 202 2.22 -19.71 -20.36
C HIS A 202 3.47 -20.43 -19.82
N ASP A 203 3.95 -20.00 -18.62
CA ASP A 203 5.15 -20.53 -17.99
C ASP A 203 4.87 -20.89 -16.51
N PRO A 204 4.69 -22.20 -16.20
CA PRO A 204 4.43 -22.65 -14.84
C PRO A 204 5.66 -22.56 -13.91
N GLU A 205 6.86 -22.40 -14.48
CA GLU A 205 8.12 -22.26 -13.75
C GLU A 205 8.58 -20.81 -13.64
N LEU A 206 7.70 -19.85 -13.99
CA LEU A 206 8.00 -18.42 -14.00
C LEU A 206 8.59 -17.97 -12.67
N VAL A 207 9.78 -17.39 -12.70
CA VAL A 207 10.42 -16.72 -11.57
C VAL A 207 10.48 -15.23 -11.88
N VAL A 208 9.97 -14.43 -10.97
CA VAL A 208 9.93 -12.98 -11.13
C VAL A 208 10.65 -12.25 -10.00
N SER A 209 10.96 -11.00 -10.25
CA SER A 209 11.43 -10.06 -9.25
C SER A 209 10.52 -8.83 -9.25
N GLN A 210 10.29 -8.26 -8.08
CA GLN A 210 9.54 -7.01 -7.95
C GLN A 210 10.49 -5.87 -7.60
N TYR A 211 10.35 -4.75 -8.31
CA TYR A 211 10.95 -3.49 -7.92
C TYR A 211 10.07 -2.80 -6.86
N THR A 212 10.64 -2.56 -5.68
CA THR A 212 9.94 -2.02 -4.52
C THR A 212 10.59 -0.69 -4.10
N VAL A 213 9.91 0.40 -4.39
CA VAL A 213 10.33 1.77 -4.05
C VAL A 213 9.31 2.47 -3.15
N LEU A 214 8.06 1.98 -3.12
CA LEU A 214 7.06 2.49 -2.20
C LEU A 214 7.50 2.23 -0.75
N PRO A 215 7.29 3.19 0.16
CA PRO A 215 7.76 3.04 1.53
C PRO A 215 7.14 1.83 2.24
N MET A 216 7.96 1.03 2.92
CA MET A 216 7.52 -0.19 3.62
C MET A 216 6.75 0.09 4.90
N PHE A 217 6.66 1.33 5.37
CA PHE A 217 5.71 1.67 6.42
C PHE A 217 4.26 1.73 5.91
N HIS A 218 4.03 1.61 4.58
CA HIS A 218 2.72 1.37 3.98
C HIS A 218 2.54 -0.10 3.66
N LEU A 219 1.37 -0.63 4.01
CA LEU A 219 1.07 -2.04 3.92
C LEU A 219 1.26 -2.62 2.51
N GLY A 220 0.85 -1.91 1.45
CA GLY A 220 0.98 -2.38 0.07
C GLY A 220 2.42 -2.67 -0.38
N ALA A 221 3.42 -1.99 0.20
CA ALA A 221 4.83 -2.32 -0.04
C ALA A 221 5.35 -3.35 0.98
N PHE A 222 4.92 -3.24 2.23
CA PHE A 222 5.37 -4.10 3.32
C PHE A 222 4.99 -5.56 3.12
N ILE A 223 3.75 -5.83 2.68
CA ILE A 223 3.23 -7.18 2.49
C ILE A 223 4.05 -8.00 1.49
N CYS A 224 4.75 -7.33 0.56
CA CYS A 224 5.60 -7.98 -0.43
C CYS A 224 6.76 -8.76 0.21
N LEU A 225 7.25 -8.38 1.40
CA LEU A 225 8.27 -9.15 2.13
C LEU A 225 7.80 -10.58 2.43
N PHE A 226 6.52 -10.76 2.69
CA PHE A 226 5.92 -12.06 3.01
C PHE A 226 5.46 -12.78 1.73
N SER A 227 4.75 -12.09 0.86
CA SER A 227 4.14 -12.71 -0.32
C SER A 227 5.17 -13.26 -1.30
N TRP A 228 6.26 -12.54 -1.55
CA TRP A 228 7.30 -13.00 -2.47
C TRP A 228 8.08 -14.20 -1.93
N ALA A 229 8.23 -14.30 -0.62
CA ALA A 229 8.86 -15.46 0.02
C ALA A 229 8.02 -16.76 -0.13
N HIS A 230 6.71 -16.67 -0.38
CA HIS A 230 5.90 -17.85 -0.68
C HIS A 230 6.25 -18.46 -2.05
N GLY A 231 6.54 -17.62 -3.05
CA GLY A 231 6.96 -18.04 -4.38
C GLY A 231 8.46 -18.29 -4.53
N GLY A 232 9.27 -17.92 -3.53
CA GLY A 232 10.74 -17.92 -3.63
C GLY A 232 11.22 -16.93 -4.69
N TRP A 233 10.55 -15.78 -4.81
CA TRP A 233 10.84 -14.69 -5.73
C TRP A 233 11.64 -13.59 -5.06
N ALA A 234 12.23 -12.68 -5.85
CA ALA A 234 13.10 -11.66 -5.31
C ALA A 234 12.41 -10.30 -5.18
N LEU A 235 12.75 -9.55 -4.13
CA LEU A 235 12.47 -8.12 -4.02
C LEU A 235 13.74 -7.32 -4.32
N ASN A 236 13.62 -6.38 -5.25
CA ASN A 236 14.63 -5.40 -5.58
C ASN A 236 14.28 -4.11 -4.84
N ILE A 237 14.94 -3.85 -3.72
CA ILE A 237 14.59 -2.78 -2.78
C ILE A 237 15.31 -1.51 -3.17
N SER A 238 14.55 -0.44 -3.37
CA SER A 238 15.03 0.93 -3.57
C SER A 238 14.58 1.84 -2.43
N GLY A 239 15.45 2.78 -2.10
CA GLY A 239 15.14 3.85 -1.14
C GLY A 239 14.75 5.18 -1.80
N ASP A 240 14.83 5.29 -3.13
CA ASP A 240 14.64 6.57 -3.83
C ASP A 240 14.14 6.39 -5.27
N ILE A 241 12.90 6.81 -5.52
CA ILE A 241 12.26 6.73 -6.85
C ILE A 241 13.03 7.48 -7.95
N ARG A 242 13.83 8.49 -7.60
CA ARG A 242 14.64 9.25 -8.57
C ARG A 242 15.67 8.39 -9.28
N ASN A 243 16.05 7.26 -8.70
CA ASN A 243 16.99 6.30 -9.26
C ASN A 243 16.31 5.25 -10.17
N PHE A 244 14.98 5.26 -10.29
CA PHE A 244 14.18 4.22 -10.96
C PHE A 244 14.76 3.75 -12.29
N TYR A 245 15.00 4.67 -13.26
CA TYR A 245 15.46 4.29 -14.60
C TYR A 245 16.91 3.73 -14.63
N LYS A 246 17.71 3.98 -13.59
CA LYS A 246 19.03 3.40 -13.45
C LYS A 246 18.92 2.02 -12.81
N GLU A 247 18.19 1.93 -11.73
CA GLU A 247 18.03 0.72 -10.92
C GLU A 247 17.28 -0.39 -11.65
N ILE A 248 16.18 -0.06 -12.37
CA ILE A 248 15.38 -1.06 -13.09
C ILE A 248 16.18 -1.80 -14.20
N ARG A 249 17.23 -1.18 -14.71
CA ARG A 249 18.16 -1.80 -15.68
C ARG A 249 19.25 -2.63 -15.02
N ARG A 250 19.59 -2.30 -13.76
CA ARG A 250 20.62 -3.01 -12.98
C ARG A 250 20.04 -4.18 -12.21
N MET A 251 18.79 -4.04 -11.78
CA MET A 251 18.05 -5.06 -11.04
C MET A 251 16.84 -5.47 -11.89
N PRO A 252 16.95 -6.50 -12.76
CA PRO A 252 15.85 -6.96 -13.59
C PRO A 252 14.59 -7.17 -12.74
N SER A 253 13.51 -6.52 -13.11
CA SER A 253 12.26 -6.53 -12.36
C SER A 253 11.08 -6.63 -13.31
N GLN A 254 10.27 -7.64 -13.12
CA GLN A 254 9.10 -7.92 -13.95
C GLN A 254 7.84 -7.28 -13.37
N VAL A 255 7.82 -7.05 -12.07
CA VAL A 255 6.66 -6.57 -11.30
C VAL A 255 7.01 -5.27 -10.58
N MET A 256 6.06 -4.36 -10.48
CA MET A 256 6.17 -3.13 -9.69
C MET A 256 4.81 -2.71 -9.16
N ALA A 257 4.71 -2.51 -7.83
CA ALA A 257 3.56 -1.80 -7.26
C ALA A 257 3.66 -0.31 -7.60
N VAL A 258 2.57 0.24 -8.13
CA VAL A 258 2.53 1.62 -8.63
C VAL A 258 1.37 2.40 -8.00
N VAL A 259 1.59 3.70 -7.86
CA VAL A 259 0.56 4.70 -7.58
C VAL A 259 0.29 5.51 -8.85
N PRO A 260 -0.82 6.29 -8.96
CA PRO A 260 -1.18 6.95 -10.21
C PRO A 260 -0.07 7.79 -10.84
N VAL A 261 0.71 8.53 -10.06
CA VAL A 261 1.81 9.36 -10.57
C VAL A 261 2.91 8.52 -11.25
N ILE A 262 3.23 7.36 -10.67
CA ILE A 262 4.21 6.42 -11.26
C ILE A 262 3.61 5.80 -12.52
N MET A 263 2.37 5.29 -12.48
CA MET A 263 1.69 4.69 -13.63
C MET A 263 1.64 5.65 -14.81
N ASN A 264 1.27 6.90 -14.59
CA ASN A 264 1.24 7.94 -15.62
C ASN A 264 2.63 8.20 -16.22
N SER A 265 3.70 8.09 -15.45
CA SER A 265 5.06 8.22 -15.96
C SER A 265 5.46 7.04 -16.84
N LEU A 266 5.16 5.81 -16.39
CA LEU A 266 5.39 4.58 -17.20
C LEU A 266 4.56 4.61 -18.49
N HIS A 267 3.28 4.99 -18.42
CA HIS A 267 2.38 5.13 -19.56
C HIS A 267 2.95 6.10 -20.61
N LYS A 268 3.43 7.27 -20.20
CA LYS A 268 4.07 8.23 -21.12
C LYS A 268 5.27 7.63 -21.87
N ASP A 269 6.09 6.83 -21.21
CA ASP A 269 7.22 6.17 -21.86
C ASP A 269 6.74 5.08 -22.84
N VAL A 270 5.74 4.29 -22.48
CA VAL A 270 5.13 3.25 -23.35
C VAL A 270 4.54 3.89 -24.59
N MET A 271 3.69 4.93 -24.44
CA MET A 271 3.00 5.58 -25.55
C MET A 271 3.94 6.35 -26.49
N ARG A 272 5.14 6.71 -26.01
CA ARG A 272 6.21 7.30 -26.83
C ARG A 272 7.12 6.27 -27.49
N GLY A 273 6.80 4.98 -27.39
CA GLY A 273 7.61 3.88 -27.93
C GLY A 273 8.94 3.67 -27.20
N ARG A 274 9.05 4.09 -25.92
CA ARG A 274 10.27 4.01 -25.10
C ARG A 274 10.18 2.91 -24.07
N LYS A 275 9.53 1.79 -24.41
CA LYS A 275 9.31 0.68 -23.50
C LYS A 275 10.62 0.07 -22.96
N GLU A 276 11.70 0.16 -23.71
CA GLU A 276 13.04 -0.28 -23.30
C GLU A 276 13.55 0.42 -22.01
N ARG A 277 13.03 1.61 -21.69
CA ARG A 277 13.37 2.32 -20.45
C ARG A 277 12.83 1.64 -19.20
N LEU A 278 11.79 0.81 -19.34
CA LEU A 278 11.17 0.08 -18.26
C LEU A 278 11.88 -1.26 -17.97
N GLY A 279 12.97 -1.58 -18.70
CA GLY A 279 13.70 -2.84 -18.55
C GLY A 279 12.79 -4.04 -18.85
N GLU A 280 12.69 -4.96 -17.91
CA GLU A 280 11.87 -6.17 -18.02
C GLU A 280 10.47 -6.02 -17.40
N LEU A 281 10.07 -4.82 -16.98
CA LEU A 281 8.79 -4.57 -16.32
C LEU A 281 7.61 -4.84 -17.26
N TRP A 282 6.70 -5.73 -16.85
CA TRP A 282 5.47 -6.02 -17.59
C TRP A 282 4.23 -6.18 -16.69
N VAL A 283 4.38 -6.15 -15.35
CA VAL A 283 3.26 -6.22 -14.39
C VAL A 283 3.24 -4.99 -13.50
N PRO A 284 2.52 -3.92 -13.86
CA PRO A 284 2.17 -2.88 -12.91
C PRO A 284 1.03 -3.36 -12.01
N ILE A 285 1.23 -3.33 -10.69
CA ILE A 285 0.19 -3.57 -9.69
C ILE A 285 -0.31 -2.22 -9.18
N CYS A 286 -1.51 -1.85 -9.59
CA CYS A 286 -2.16 -0.60 -9.25
C CYS A 286 -2.84 -0.70 -7.88
N SER A 287 -2.45 0.14 -6.92
CA SER A 287 -2.99 0.11 -5.57
C SER A 287 -3.13 1.50 -4.94
N SER A 288 -3.80 1.58 -3.81
CA SER A 288 -3.89 2.76 -2.93
C SER A 288 -4.68 3.96 -3.45
N ALA A 289 -5.09 4.01 -4.71
CA ALA A 289 -5.90 5.08 -5.29
C ALA A 289 -6.64 4.59 -6.54
N MET A 290 -7.60 5.39 -7.02
CA MET A 290 -8.26 5.14 -8.31
C MET A 290 -7.28 5.48 -9.45
N PHE A 291 -7.26 4.62 -10.46
CA PHE A 291 -6.49 4.80 -11.69
C PHE A 291 -7.41 5.16 -12.85
N ASP A 292 -6.90 5.90 -13.81
CA ASP A 292 -7.63 6.16 -15.05
C ASP A 292 -7.75 4.86 -15.85
N PRO A 293 -8.99 4.37 -16.11
CA PRO A 293 -9.21 3.15 -16.86
C PRO A 293 -8.59 3.18 -18.27
N GLN A 294 -8.52 4.34 -18.92
CA GLN A 294 -7.90 4.47 -20.23
C GLN A 294 -6.39 4.25 -20.16
N VAL A 295 -5.72 4.82 -19.16
CA VAL A 295 -4.29 4.58 -18.92
C VAL A 295 -4.01 3.09 -18.69
N MET A 296 -4.83 2.43 -17.88
CA MET A 296 -4.69 0.98 -17.64
C MET A 296 -4.92 0.17 -18.91
N LEU A 297 -5.94 0.51 -19.71
CA LEU A 297 -6.26 -0.16 -20.98
C LEU A 297 -5.13 0.01 -22.00
N ASP A 298 -4.59 1.22 -22.12
CA ASP A 298 -3.44 1.51 -23.00
C ASP A 298 -2.22 0.66 -22.60
N MET A 299 -1.94 0.52 -21.30
CA MET A 299 -0.84 -0.34 -20.83
C MET A 299 -1.11 -1.81 -21.16
N ALA A 300 -2.33 -2.29 -20.93
CA ALA A 300 -2.73 -3.67 -21.24
C ALA A 300 -2.62 -3.98 -22.73
N THR A 301 -3.12 -3.11 -23.59
CA THR A 301 -3.04 -3.25 -25.06
C THR A 301 -1.60 -3.17 -25.61
N ASN A 302 -0.70 -2.56 -24.85
CA ASN A 302 0.74 -2.54 -25.14
C ASN A 302 1.50 -3.72 -24.49
N GLY A 303 0.80 -4.80 -24.09
CA GLY A 303 1.41 -6.06 -23.64
C GLY A 303 1.90 -6.06 -22.19
N MET A 304 1.31 -5.22 -21.34
CA MET A 304 1.47 -5.31 -19.90
C MET A 304 0.29 -6.07 -19.28
N PHE A 305 0.56 -6.83 -18.24
CA PHE A 305 -0.46 -7.47 -17.43
C PHE A 305 -0.80 -6.55 -16.26
N VAL A 306 -1.82 -5.72 -16.42
CA VAL A 306 -2.24 -4.77 -15.39
C VAL A 306 -3.04 -5.47 -14.32
N VAL A 307 -2.60 -5.37 -13.07
CA VAL A 307 -3.32 -5.88 -11.90
C VAL A 307 -3.75 -4.70 -11.05
N GLN A 308 -4.99 -4.67 -10.61
CA GLN A 308 -5.48 -3.66 -9.68
C GLN A 308 -5.88 -4.32 -8.37
N THR A 309 -5.41 -3.76 -7.24
CA THR A 309 -5.79 -4.21 -5.90
C THR A 309 -6.57 -3.12 -5.19
N TYR A 310 -7.64 -3.50 -4.53
CA TYR A 310 -8.45 -2.64 -3.67
C TYR A 310 -8.44 -3.18 -2.25
N GLY A 311 -8.17 -2.31 -1.31
CA GLY A 311 -8.22 -2.60 0.12
C GLY A 311 -7.74 -1.43 0.95
N ALA A 312 -7.71 -1.64 2.24
CA ALA A 312 -7.26 -0.70 3.24
C ALA A 312 -6.29 -1.37 4.21
N THR A 313 -5.64 -0.61 5.08
CA THR A 313 -4.84 -1.20 6.15
C THR A 313 -5.70 -2.06 7.06
N GLU A 314 -6.95 -1.66 7.27
CA GLU A 314 -7.97 -2.34 8.06
C GLU A 314 -8.43 -3.69 7.47
N THR A 315 -8.24 -3.90 6.16
CA THR A 315 -8.48 -5.18 5.47
C THR A 315 -7.20 -5.95 5.21
N CYS A 316 -6.12 -5.60 5.88
CA CYS A 316 -4.78 -6.15 5.69
C CYS A 316 -4.25 -6.00 4.23
N GLY A 317 -4.68 -4.94 3.53
CA GLY A 317 -4.18 -4.55 2.22
C GLY A 317 -5.07 -4.97 1.05
N ASP A 318 -5.49 -6.21 0.95
CA ASP A 318 -6.19 -6.74 -0.22
C ASP A 318 -7.59 -7.23 0.11
N GLY A 319 -8.59 -6.43 -0.24
CA GLY A 319 -9.99 -6.82 -0.20
C GLY A 319 -10.45 -7.44 -1.51
N ILE A 320 -10.13 -6.83 -2.65
CA ILE A 320 -10.56 -7.28 -3.99
C ILE A 320 -9.40 -7.11 -4.97
N ILE A 321 -9.26 -8.03 -5.94
CA ILE A 321 -8.24 -7.93 -6.99
C ILE A 321 -8.88 -8.03 -8.37
N ASN A 322 -8.45 -7.18 -9.27
CA ASN A 322 -8.87 -7.17 -10.67
C ASN A 322 -7.74 -7.64 -11.59
N TYR A 323 -8.03 -8.63 -12.38
CA TYR A 323 -7.15 -9.17 -13.43
C TYR A 323 -7.68 -8.91 -14.85
N ALA A 324 -8.81 -8.20 -15.00
CA ALA A 324 -9.40 -7.92 -16.30
C ALA A 324 -8.49 -7.00 -17.14
N GLN A 325 -8.32 -7.37 -18.41
CA GLN A 325 -7.53 -6.62 -19.38
C GLN A 325 -8.43 -6.02 -20.49
N ASP A 326 -9.75 -6.10 -20.34
CA ASP A 326 -10.72 -5.60 -21.30
C ASP A 326 -11.30 -4.24 -20.89
N ALA A 327 -11.81 -3.50 -21.88
CA ALA A 327 -12.30 -2.13 -21.68
C ALA A 327 -13.56 -2.06 -20.78
N LYS A 328 -14.33 -3.15 -20.62
CA LYS A 328 -15.52 -3.18 -19.77
C LYS A 328 -15.16 -3.21 -18.29
N HIS A 329 -14.16 -3.99 -17.93
CA HIS A 329 -13.90 -4.34 -16.52
C HIS A 329 -12.56 -3.81 -15.98
N ILE A 330 -11.65 -3.29 -16.84
CA ILE A 330 -10.32 -2.83 -16.38
C ILE A 330 -10.40 -1.69 -15.36
N GLY A 331 -11.47 -0.90 -15.38
CA GLY A 331 -11.74 0.17 -14.40
C GLY A 331 -12.46 -0.30 -13.14
N ALA A 332 -12.82 -1.58 -13.02
CA ALA A 332 -13.37 -2.15 -11.80
C ALA A 332 -12.26 -2.40 -10.77
N VAL A 333 -12.61 -2.54 -9.49
CA VAL A 333 -11.67 -3.04 -8.47
C VAL A 333 -11.58 -4.58 -8.48
N GLY A 334 -12.47 -5.28 -9.14
CA GLY A 334 -12.46 -6.73 -9.34
C GLY A 334 -13.77 -7.41 -8.93
N GLN A 335 -13.77 -8.74 -8.88
CA GLN A 335 -14.97 -9.55 -8.53
C GLN A 335 -14.77 -9.88 -7.09
N GLY A 336 -14.30 -9.89 -6.21
CA GLY A 336 -14.23 -10.44 -4.86
C GLY A 336 -13.51 -11.79 -4.81
N ASN A 337 -12.89 -12.05 -3.71
CA ASN A 337 -12.16 -13.28 -3.45
C ASN A 337 -13.09 -14.30 -2.78
N ASP A 338 -12.87 -15.58 -3.01
CA ASP A 338 -13.68 -16.67 -2.46
C ASP A 338 -13.46 -16.96 -0.98
N TYR A 339 -12.49 -16.30 -0.35
CA TYR A 339 -12.15 -16.40 1.07
C TYR A 339 -12.61 -15.19 1.92
N LEU A 340 -13.32 -14.24 1.29
CA LEU A 340 -13.93 -13.09 1.97
C LEU A 340 -15.41 -12.95 1.57
N ASP A 341 -16.22 -12.48 2.48
CA ASP A 341 -17.60 -12.12 2.22
C ASP A 341 -17.71 -10.63 1.85
N TYR A 342 -18.63 -10.32 0.93
CA TYR A 342 -18.89 -8.96 0.45
C TYR A 342 -20.38 -8.67 0.43
N LYS A 343 -20.77 -7.50 0.90
CA LYS A 343 -22.11 -6.97 0.73
C LYS A 343 -22.09 -5.50 0.33
N LEU A 344 -23.14 -5.05 -0.35
CA LEU A 344 -23.44 -3.64 -0.53
C LEU A 344 -24.61 -3.30 0.38
N GLU A 345 -24.43 -2.28 1.21
CA GLU A 345 -25.51 -1.74 2.02
C GLU A 345 -26.53 -0.98 1.14
N PRO A 346 -27.75 -0.70 1.64
CA PRO A 346 -28.77 0.00 0.84
C PRO A 346 -28.32 1.37 0.30
N ASP A 347 -27.39 2.04 0.96
CA ASP A 347 -26.77 3.29 0.52
C ASP A 347 -25.60 3.10 -0.45
N GLY A 348 -25.27 1.85 -0.79
CA GLY A 348 -24.20 1.49 -1.70
C GLY A 348 -22.83 1.33 -1.03
N GLU A 349 -22.72 1.40 0.30
CA GLU A 349 -21.45 1.17 0.99
C GLU A 349 -21.00 -0.28 0.82
N LEU A 350 -19.74 -0.46 0.39
CA LEU A 350 -19.10 -1.78 0.32
C LEU A 350 -18.66 -2.20 1.72
N CYS A 351 -19.13 -3.37 2.18
CA CYS A 351 -18.68 -3.98 3.42
C CYS A 351 -17.98 -5.30 3.14
N ILE A 352 -16.95 -5.60 3.92
CA ILE A 352 -16.10 -6.80 3.78
C ILE A 352 -16.04 -7.53 5.12
N ARG A 353 -16.07 -8.87 5.08
CA ARG A 353 -15.93 -9.71 6.26
C ARG A 353 -15.02 -10.90 5.96
N GLY A 354 -14.20 -11.28 6.92
CA GLY A 354 -13.33 -12.45 6.85
C GLY A 354 -12.06 -12.30 7.67
N ASP A 355 -11.16 -13.26 7.54
CA ASP A 355 -9.94 -13.34 8.35
C ASP A 355 -8.92 -12.21 8.07
N SER A 356 -9.07 -11.44 6.98
CA SER A 356 -8.21 -10.30 6.66
C SER A 356 -8.56 -9.04 7.48
N ILE A 357 -9.74 -9.00 8.10
CA ILE A 357 -10.18 -7.82 8.84
C ILE A 357 -9.37 -7.66 10.13
N MET A 358 -8.88 -6.44 10.37
CA MET A 358 -8.07 -6.08 11.53
C MET A 358 -8.69 -6.50 12.86
N LEU A 359 -7.86 -6.63 13.89
CA LEU A 359 -8.34 -6.83 15.27
C LEU A 359 -9.06 -5.60 15.84
N GLY A 360 -8.87 -4.44 15.22
CA GLY A 360 -9.42 -3.14 15.63
C GLY A 360 -8.36 -2.06 15.69
N TYR A 361 -8.76 -0.87 16.15
CA TYR A 361 -7.83 0.24 16.39
C TYR A 361 -7.23 0.15 17.79
N TYR A 362 -5.91 0.32 17.86
CA TYR A 362 -5.15 0.20 19.11
C TYR A 362 -5.55 1.26 20.13
N LYS A 363 -5.99 0.80 21.30
CA LYS A 363 -6.52 1.64 22.40
C LYS A 363 -7.72 2.52 22.03
N ASP A 364 -8.45 2.15 20.97
CA ASP A 364 -9.62 2.91 20.51
C ASP A 364 -10.79 1.95 20.14
N PRO A 365 -11.44 1.35 21.14
CA PRO A 365 -12.54 0.43 20.92
C PRO A 365 -13.80 1.15 20.36
N GLU A 366 -13.99 2.43 20.65
CA GLU A 366 -15.11 3.22 20.12
C GLU A 366 -14.98 3.38 18.62
N ALA A 367 -13.82 3.85 18.13
CA ALA A 367 -13.56 3.93 16.70
C ALA A 367 -13.59 2.57 16.01
N THR A 368 -13.25 1.48 16.71
CA THR A 368 -13.36 0.11 16.19
C THR A 368 -14.83 -0.24 15.95
N ALA A 369 -15.69 0.02 16.93
CA ALA A 369 -17.13 -0.26 16.85
C ALA A 369 -17.86 0.59 15.80
N GLU A 370 -17.31 1.75 15.41
CA GLU A 370 -17.84 2.58 14.30
C GLU A 370 -17.64 1.92 12.93
N VAL A 371 -16.62 1.06 12.77
CA VAL A 371 -16.24 0.51 11.46
C VAL A 371 -16.37 -1.02 11.37
N ILE A 372 -16.44 -1.73 12.50
CA ILE A 372 -16.69 -3.17 12.54
C ILE A 372 -17.97 -3.41 13.34
N ASP A 373 -19.02 -3.90 12.67
CA ASP A 373 -20.31 -4.18 13.31
C ASP A 373 -20.30 -5.48 14.14
N ALA A 374 -21.41 -5.73 14.84
CA ALA A 374 -21.55 -6.91 15.71
C ALA A 374 -21.49 -8.26 14.96
N ASP A 375 -21.76 -8.27 13.65
CA ASP A 375 -21.71 -9.45 12.79
C ASP A 375 -20.31 -9.61 12.12
N GLY A 376 -19.36 -8.75 12.45
CA GLY A 376 -17.98 -8.76 11.96
C GLY A 376 -17.79 -8.16 10.56
N TRP A 377 -18.75 -7.39 10.07
CA TRP A 377 -18.59 -6.65 8.81
C TRP A 377 -17.79 -5.38 9.04
N PHE A 378 -16.73 -5.24 8.24
CA PHE A 378 -15.98 -3.99 8.16
C PHE A 378 -16.66 -3.05 7.15
N HIS A 379 -17.09 -1.90 7.62
CA HIS A 379 -17.64 -0.81 6.85
C HIS A 379 -16.51 0.03 6.25
N THR A 380 -16.28 -0.11 4.95
CA THR A 380 -15.11 0.49 4.30
C THR A 380 -15.22 2.01 4.16
N GLY A 381 -16.41 2.56 4.25
CA GLY A 381 -16.72 3.94 3.92
C GLY A 381 -16.63 4.24 2.43
N ASP A 382 -16.35 3.24 1.58
CA ASP A 382 -16.33 3.36 0.13
C ASP A 382 -17.66 2.92 -0.47
N LEU A 383 -18.17 3.71 -1.39
CA LEU A 383 -19.38 3.40 -2.15
C LEU A 383 -19.00 2.64 -3.41
N ALA A 384 -19.78 1.61 -3.72
CA ALA A 384 -19.56 0.77 -4.88
C ALA A 384 -20.88 0.37 -5.54
N ARG A 385 -20.79 -0.05 -6.80
CA ARG A 385 -21.82 -0.81 -7.50
C ARG A 385 -21.25 -2.13 -7.98
N LYS A 386 -22.08 -3.14 -8.09
CA LYS A 386 -21.74 -4.44 -8.69
C LYS A 386 -22.45 -4.57 -10.02
N ASP A 387 -21.74 -4.96 -11.08
CA ASP A 387 -22.36 -5.20 -12.37
C ASP A 387 -22.90 -6.63 -12.51
N GLU A 388 -23.48 -6.94 -13.67
CA GLU A 388 -24.06 -8.26 -14.00
C GLU A 388 -23.01 -9.39 -14.09
N ASP A 389 -21.74 -9.06 -14.36
CA ASP A 389 -20.61 -9.98 -14.40
C ASP A 389 -19.96 -10.16 -13.02
N GLY A 390 -20.47 -9.48 -12.00
CA GLY A 390 -20.00 -9.60 -10.63
C GLY A 390 -18.83 -8.68 -10.26
N TYR A 391 -18.45 -7.75 -11.13
CA TYR A 391 -17.37 -6.80 -10.86
C TYR A 391 -17.86 -5.63 -10.01
N TYR A 392 -17.05 -5.26 -9.02
CA TYR A 392 -17.26 -4.08 -8.18
C TYR A 392 -16.57 -2.86 -8.79
N PHE A 393 -17.31 -1.75 -8.86
CA PHE A 393 -16.81 -0.45 -9.29
C PHE A 393 -16.99 0.54 -8.16
N LEU A 394 -15.92 1.20 -7.74
CA LEU A 394 -16.03 2.27 -6.76
C LEU A 394 -16.72 3.48 -7.39
N THR A 395 -17.64 4.09 -6.64
CA THR A 395 -18.42 5.26 -7.08
C THR A 395 -18.14 6.49 -6.22
N GLY A 396 -17.43 6.35 -5.09
CA GLY A 396 -17.03 7.45 -4.24
C GLY A 396 -16.77 7.03 -2.81
N ARG A 397 -16.66 8.04 -1.92
CA ARG A 397 -16.56 7.86 -0.48
C ARG A 397 -17.76 8.44 0.24
N LYS A 398 -18.34 7.66 1.14
CA LYS A 398 -19.52 8.02 1.92
C LYS A 398 -19.37 9.37 2.64
N LYS A 399 -18.24 9.61 3.28
CA LYS A 399 -17.92 10.85 4.00
C LYS A 399 -17.68 12.08 3.11
N ASN A 400 -17.40 11.84 1.82
CA ASN A 400 -17.12 12.91 0.86
C ASN A 400 -18.37 13.32 0.08
N LEU A 401 -19.48 12.59 0.25
CA LEU A 401 -20.72 12.91 -0.46
C LEU A 401 -21.13 14.36 -0.22
N ILE A 402 -21.40 15.07 -1.30
CA ILE A 402 -22.08 16.36 -1.25
C ILE A 402 -23.57 16.06 -1.16
N ILE A 403 -24.19 16.45 -0.04
CA ILE A 403 -25.61 16.26 0.20
C ILE A 403 -26.31 17.58 -0.11
N LEU A 404 -27.06 17.61 -1.22
CA LEU A 404 -27.80 18.80 -1.61
C LEU A 404 -29.05 18.99 -0.76
N ASP A 405 -29.53 20.23 -0.65
CA ASP A 405 -30.80 20.56 0.04
C ASP A 405 -32.01 19.77 -0.53
N SER A 406 -31.95 19.28 -1.75
CA SER A 406 -32.91 18.42 -2.42
C SER A 406 -32.85 16.93 -2.02
N GLY A 407 -31.84 16.54 -1.23
CA GLY A 407 -31.67 15.19 -0.69
C GLY A 407 -30.83 14.24 -1.56
N GLU A 408 -30.34 14.69 -2.73
CA GLU A 408 -29.45 13.86 -3.54
C GLU A 408 -28.04 13.83 -2.97
N ASN A 409 -27.46 12.65 -3.00
CA ASN A 409 -26.07 12.37 -2.65
C ASN A 409 -25.21 12.36 -3.91
N ILE A 410 -24.18 13.19 -3.95
CA ILE A 410 -23.29 13.33 -5.11
C ILE A 410 -21.87 12.98 -4.70
N SER A 411 -21.28 12.02 -5.40
CA SER A 411 -19.87 11.72 -5.24
C SER A 411 -19.01 12.77 -5.95
N PRO A 412 -18.17 13.52 -5.23
CA PRO A 412 -17.19 14.41 -5.86
C PRO A 412 -16.23 13.65 -6.78
N GLU A 413 -15.84 12.44 -6.40
CA GLU A 413 -14.89 11.62 -7.15
C GLU A 413 -15.40 11.25 -8.54
N GLU A 414 -16.70 11.01 -8.68
CA GLU A 414 -17.34 10.78 -9.98
C GLU A 414 -17.16 11.98 -10.92
N LEU A 415 -17.41 13.17 -10.40
CA LEU A 415 -17.30 14.41 -11.17
C LEU A 415 -15.84 14.80 -11.43
N GLU A 416 -14.94 14.58 -10.47
CA GLU A 416 -13.50 14.75 -10.63
C GLU A 416 -12.96 13.82 -11.73
N GLY A 417 -13.44 12.58 -11.80
CA GLY A 417 -13.12 11.64 -12.88
C GLY A 417 -13.58 12.11 -14.26
N ILE A 418 -14.67 12.87 -14.34
CA ILE A 418 -15.12 13.48 -15.58
C ILE A 418 -14.23 14.67 -15.96
N VAL A 419 -14.00 15.59 -15.02
CA VAL A 419 -13.18 16.81 -15.25
C VAL A 419 -11.72 16.45 -15.58
N GLY A 420 -11.17 15.42 -14.94
CA GLY A 420 -9.82 14.94 -15.19
C GLY A 420 -9.55 14.38 -16.58
N LYS A 421 -10.60 14.10 -17.38
CA LYS A 421 -10.45 13.72 -18.79
C LYS A 421 -10.05 14.89 -19.69
N CYS A 422 -10.19 16.13 -19.23
CA CYS A 422 -9.71 17.30 -19.95
C CYS A 422 -8.17 17.37 -19.87
N GLU A 423 -7.49 17.30 -21.01
CA GLU A 423 -6.01 17.33 -21.09
C GLU A 423 -5.39 18.59 -20.46
N ALA A 424 -6.15 19.68 -20.38
CA ALA A 424 -5.72 20.94 -19.77
C ALA A 424 -5.72 20.90 -18.24
N VAL A 425 -6.43 19.94 -17.60
CA VAL A 425 -6.53 19.80 -16.16
C VAL A 425 -5.31 19.04 -15.61
N LYS A 426 -4.60 19.67 -14.70
CA LYS A 426 -3.49 19.04 -13.98
C LYS A 426 -3.99 18.36 -12.71
N GLU A 427 -4.87 19.04 -11.95
CA GLU A 427 -5.54 18.55 -10.75
C GLU A 427 -6.92 19.19 -10.64
N CYS A 428 -7.87 18.49 -10.05
CA CYS A 428 -9.17 19.07 -9.71
C CYS A 428 -9.73 18.50 -8.41
N VAL A 429 -10.55 19.30 -7.74
CA VAL A 429 -11.32 18.91 -6.57
C VAL A 429 -12.74 19.45 -6.72
N VAL A 430 -13.72 18.56 -6.61
CA VAL A 430 -15.14 18.91 -6.58
C VAL A 430 -15.58 19.04 -5.13
N LYS A 431 -16.27 20.14 -4.82
CA LYS A 431 -16.78 20.44 -3.48
C LYS A 431 -18.08 21.26 -3.54
N GLU A 432 -18.76 21.35 -2.41
CA GLU A 432 -19.88 22.27 -2.28
C GLU A 432 -19.37 23.73 -2.26
N MET A 433 -19.97 24.58 -3.09
CA MET A 433 -19.70 26.01 -3.17
C MET A 433 -21.03 26.76 -3.14
N GLY A 434 -21.39 27.31 -1.98
CA GLY A 434 -22.62 28.10 -1.83
C GLY A 434 -23.87 27.33 -2.21
N LYS A 435 -24.08 26.12 -1.67
CA LYS A 435 -25.18 25.20 -1.96
C LYS A 435 -25.26 24.68 -3.40
N LYS A 436 -24.15 24.73 -4.13
CA LYS A 436 -24.03 24.23 -5.50
C LYS A 436 -22.78 23.38 -5.61
N ILE A 437 -22.74 22.52 -6.61
CA ILE A 437 -21.54 21.79 -6.94
C ILE A 437 -20.57 22.74 -7.64
N GLY A 438 -19.39 22.88 -7.08
CA GLY A 438 -18.28 23.60 -7.67
C GLY A 438 -17.06 22.73 -7.90
N VAL A 439 -16.18 23.16 -8.78
CA VAL A 439 -14.90 22.51 -9.03
C VAL A 439 -13.78 23.53 -8.95
N VAL A 440 -12.70 23.17 -8.21
CA VAL A 440 -11.43 23.90 -8.20
C VAL A 440 -10.49 23.16 -9.13
N VAL A 441 -9.91 23.83 -10.11
CA VAL A 441 -9.04 23.23 -11.10
C VAL A 441 -7.68 23.90 -11.10
N TYR A 442 -6.63 23.09 -10.96
CA TYR A 442 -5.25 23.51 -11.24
C TYR A 442 -4.93 23.27 -12.71
N CYS A 443 -4.65 24.33 -13.43
CA CYS A 443 -4.24 24.32 -14.83
C CYS A 443 -3.42 25.57 -15.18
N ASP A 444 -2.80 25.60 -16.38
CA ASP A 444 -2.14 26.80 -16.89
C ASP A 444 -3.17 27.89 -17.25
N GLU A 445 -2.82 29.17 -17.04
CA GLU A 445 -3.74 30.30 -17.24
C GLU A 445 -4.33 30.34 -18.65
N ASP A 446 -3.52 30.07 -19.66
CA ASP A 446 -3.93 30.04 -21.07
C ASP A 446 -4.88 28.88 -21.41
N LYS A 447 -5.04 27.91 -20.51
CA LYS A 447 -5.90 26.73 -20.66
C LYS A 447 -7.24 26.84 -19.94
N GLN A 448 -7.44 27.85 -19.11
CA GLN A 448 -8.66 27.98 -18.29
C GLN A 448 -9.95 27.99 -19.14
N GLN A 449 -9.94 28.64 -20.32
CA GLN A 449 -11.12 28.65 -21.21
C GLN A 449 -11.42 27.25 -21.76
N GLN A 450 -10.40 26.49 -22.14
CA GLN A 450 -10.56 25.10 -22.58
C GLN A 450 -11.23 24.23 -21.49
N VAL A 451 -10.84 24.41 -20.23
CA VAL A 451 -11.45 23.69 -19.09
C VAL A 451 -12.92 24.12 -18.91
N ARG A 452 -13.23 25.42 -18.99
CA ARG A 452 -14.63 25.90 -18.89
C ARG A 452 -15.52 25.31 -19.98
N ASP A 453 -15.02 25.28 -21.20
CA ASP A 453 -15.77 24.74 -22.35
C ASP A 453 -15.99 23.23 -22.18
N PHE A 454 -14.98 22.49 -21.70
CA PHE A 454 -15.07 21.07 -21.39
C PHE A 454 -16.13 20.78 -20.30
N ILE A 455 -16.10 21.53 -19.19
CA ILE A 455 -17.08 21.38 -18.08
C ILE A 455 -18.50 21.72 -18.59
N THR A 456 -18.63 22.74 -19.42
CA THR A 456 -19.91 23.11 -20.00
C THR A 456 -20.49 21.98 -20.85
N GLU A 457 -19.66 21.34 -21.66
CA GLU A 457 -20.08 20.20 -22.48
C GLU A 457 -20.40 18.96 -21.62
N ALA A 458 -19.55 18.66 -20.64
CA ALA A 458 -19.80 17.58 -19.69
C ALA A 458 -21.16 17.77 -18.93
N ASN A 459 -21.46 19.00 -18.54
CA ASN A 459 -22.72 19.34 -17.88
C ASN A 459 -23.97 19.05 -18.74
N ARG A 460 -23.86 19.01 -20.07
CA ARG A 460 -24.99 18.68 -20.97
C ARG A 460 -25.42 17.22 -20.83
N THR A 461 -24.49 16.33 -20.53
CA THR A 461 -24.74 14.90 -20.35
C THR A 461 -25.13 14.55 -18.93
N LEU A 462 -24.86 15.43 -17.96
CA LEU A 462 -25.13 15.20 -16.54
C LEU A 462 -26.57 15.56 -16.14
N PRO A 463 -27.20 14.82 -15.24
CA PRO A 463 -28.43 15.21 -14.57
C PRO A 463 -28.31 16.58 -13.93
N LEU A 464 -29.40 17.33 -13.84
CA LEU A 464 -29.38 18.70 -13.33
C LEU A 464 -28.73 18.85 -11.96
N TYR A 465 -29.01 17.92 -11.06
CA TYR A 465 -28.47 17.92 -9.69
C TYR A 465 -26.96 17.61 -9.61
N LYS A 466 -26.35 17.00 -10.66
CA LYS A 466 -24.90 16.73 -10.73
C LYS A 466 -24.10 17.80 -11.48
N ARG A 467 -24.75 18.82 -12.02
CA ARG A 467 -24.05 19.83 -12.83
C ARG A 467 -23.15 20.72 -11.99
N MET A 468 -21.91 20.85 -12.43
CA MET A 468 -20.94 21.74 -11.84
C MET A 468 -21.21 23.17 -12.27
N SER A 469 -21.70 24.01 -11.36
CA SER A 469 -22.16 25.37 -11.66
C SER A 469 -21.18 26.47 -11.25
N ALA A 470 -20.14 26.13 -10.50
CA ALA A 470 -19.05 27.03 -10.12
C ALA A 470 -17.71 26.42 -10.54
N VAL A 471 -16.84 27.23 -11.16
CA VAL A 471 -15.50 26.80 -11.56
C VAL A 471 -14.50 27.84 -11.07
N GLU A 472 -13.63 27.44 -10.16
CA GLU A 472 -12.50 28.22 -9.67
C GLU A 472 -11.21 27.67 -10.23
N PHE A 473 -10.22 28.54 -10.44
CA PHE A 473 -8.91 28.13 -10.96
C PHE A 473 -7.82 28.44 -9.94
N SER A 474 -6.89 27.49 -9.82
CA SER A 474 -5.62 27.66 -9.11
C SER A 474 -4.49 27.70 -10.13
N THR A 475 -3.51 28.55 -9.88
CA THR A 475 -2.24 28.58 -10.63
C THR A 475 -1.16 27.73 -9.97
N GLU A 476 -1.44 27.22 -8.76
CA GLU A 476 -0.55 26.36 -7.99
C GLU A 476 -1.19 24.99 -7.74
N PRO A 477 -0.37 23.94 -7.49
CA PRO A 477 -0.89 22.62 -7.13
C PRO A 477 -1.86 22.70 -5.95
N LEU A 478 -2.91 21.88 -5.99
CA LEU A 478 -3.93 21.87 -4.94
C LEU A 478 -3.36 21.29 -3.63
N PRO A 479 -3.85 21.76 -2.47
CA PRO A 479 -3.34 21.35 -1.17
C PRO A 479 -3.56 19.85 -0.92
N ARG A 480 -2.56 19.22 -0.26
CA ARG A 480 -2.54 17.79 0.04
C ARG A 480 -2.29 17.56 1.52
N ASN A 481 -2.77 16.43 2.02
CA ASN A 481 -2.43 15.96 3.35
C ASN A 481 -1.02 15.31 3.38
N GLY A 482 -0.54 14.94 4.58
CA GLY A 482 0.76 14.29 4.75
C GLY A 482 0.93 12.94 4.01
N ALA A 483 -0.16 12.32 3.56
CA ALA A 483 -0.16 11.12 2.72
C ALA A 483 -0.23 11.43 1.21
N GLY A 484 -0.16 12.72 0.82
CA GLY A 484 -0.19 13.15 -0.58
C GLY A 484 -1.59 13.17 -1.23
N LYS A 485 -2.67 12.94 -0.48
CA LYS A 485 -4.04 13.00 -0.99
C LYS A 485 -4.55 14.44 -1.02
N LEU A 486 -5.29 14.79 -2.08
CA LEU A 486 -5.91 16.12 -2.22
C LEU A 486 -6.88 16.42 -1.08
N LEU A 487 -6.80 17.63 -0.55
CA LEU A 487 -7.71 18.14 0.48
C LEU A 487 -8.91 18.81 -0.20
N ARG A 488 -10.13 18.53 0.31
CA ARG A 488 -11.41 19.10 -0.16
C ARG A 488 -11.88 20.27 0.72
N GLN A 489 -10.95 21.08 1.19
CA GLN A 489 -11.28 22.27 2.02
C GLN A 489 -11.78 23.42 1.19
#